data_328288fb231fdc34b836af67b661b4c7
#
_entry.id   328288fb231fdc34b836af67b661b4c7
#
_cell.length_a   1.000
_cell.length_b   1.000
_cell.length_c   1.000
_cell.angle_alpha   90.00
_cell.angle_beta   90.00
_cell.angle_gamma   90.00
#
_symmetry.space_group_name_H-M   'P 1'
#
loop_
_entity.id
_entity.type
_entity.pdbx_description
1 polymer ?
#
loop_
_entity_poly.entity_id
_entity_poly.type
_entity_poly.pdbx_seq_one_letter_code
_entity_poly.pdbx_strand_id
1 'polypeptide(L)'
;MTVLASLLSRADNTPLDQRRRDPNTLLDQEGKAIADPADPSQKLALGGDPNTGYEKWAEYWRKVHGPRFIYAQDTEEGKIRHLARYDQVHRISAGPTHFTPPPYVAPTDANGELYDTVIGHIPEYRRPDWDGMAYLAFNTPDDLKAVFSQEKLRTKIVPEDQAIFRELAPVVATEHIILPSATQRDPILLVKIHRRQEGMSREEFQEDWLRKHANLVLAKPAAHKYVKRYVQLHNMGPVSEGEPFWHPASSGIDGITIMAFANMNDVEDFLMTDDYSEIEKDERRIADPKASEYWTGLNYNVVNRVYPEHATIR
;
A
#
# COMPACT_ATOMS: atom_id res chain seq x y z
N MET A 1 13.75 -8.54 -6.20
CA MET A 1 13.70 -8.76 -4.73
C MET A 1 12.39 -9.46 -4.40
N THR A 2 12.33 -10.13 -3.23
CA THR A 2 11.06 -10.60 -2.68
C THR A 2 10.43 -9.48 -1.88
N VAL A 3 9.15 -9.20 -2.12
CA VAL A 3 8.42 -8.15 -1.42
C VAL A 3 7.20 -8.75 -0.73
N LEU A 4 6.97 -8.36 0.52
CA LEU A 4 5.69 -8.50 1.18
C LEU A 4 5.01 -7.15 1.15
N ALA A 5 4.03 -7.01 0.28
CA ALA A 5 3.14 -5.85 0.23
C ALA A 5 1.88 -6.18 1.04
N SER A 6 1.76 -5.65 2.24
CA SER A 6 0.58 -5.86 3.07
C SER A 6 -0.38 -4.69 2.87
N LEU A 7 -1.55 -4.99 2.33
CA LEU A 7 -2.64 -4.03 2.16
C LEU A 7 -3.39 -3.91 3.48
N LEU A 8 -3.66 -2.68 3.92
CA LEU A 8 -4.09 -2.37 5.27
C LEU A 8 -5.37 -1.55 5.28
N SER A 9 -6.36 -2.01 6.03
CA SER A 9 -7.54 -1.22 6.39
C SER A 9 -7.48 -0.85 7.86
N ARG A 10 -7.71 0.41 8.18
CA ARG A 10 -7.64 0.90 9.56
C ARG A 10 -8.76 0.34 10.44
N ALA A 11 -8.47 0.15 11.73
CA ALA A 11 -9.41 -0.42 12.69
C ALA A 11 -10.61 0.49 12.99
N ASP A 12 -10.46 1.80 12.87
CA ASP A 12 -11.52 2.78 13.14
C ASP A 12 -12.53 2.94 12.00
N ASN A 13 -12.32 2.26 10.86
CA ASN A 13 -13.28 2.20 9.75
C ASN A 13 -14.50 1.31 10.06
N THR A 14 -14.83 1.17 11.32
CA THR A 14 -15.98 0.40 11.79
C THR A 14 -17.24 1.26 11.69
N PRO A 15 -18.40 0.70 11.26
CA PRO A 15 -19.66 1.40 11.27
C PRO A 15 -19.98 2.03 12.62
N LEU A 16 -20.69 3.17 12.60
CA LEU A 16 -21.00 3.95 13.81
C LEU A 16 -21.75 3.16 14.90
N ASP A 17 -22.62 2.27 14.50
CA ASP A 17 -23.38 1.37 15.36
C ASP A 17 -22.53 0.30 16.06
N GLN A 18 -21.35 0.01 15.48
CA GLN A 18 -20.38 -0.93 16.03
C GLN A 18 -19.20 -0.24 16.72
N ARG A 19 -19.23 1.10 16.81
CA ARG A 19 -18.16 1.86 17.46
C ARG A 19 -18.09 1.57 18.96
N ARG A 20 -16.89 1.62 19.43
CA ARG A 20 -16.48 1.28 20.79
C ARG A 20 -16.94 2.32 21.78
N ARG A 21 -17.20 1.85 23.00
CA ARG A 21 -17.61 2.72 24.11
C ARG A 21 -16.44 3.49 24.73
N ASP A 22 -15.25 2.93 24.66
CA ASP A 22 -14.03 3.58 25.16
C ASP A 22 -13.20 4.04 23.95
N PRO A 23 -13.20 5.35 23.65
CA PRO A 23 -12.53 5.89 22.46
C PRO A 23 -11.01 5.80 22.50
N ASN A 24 -10.42 5.53 23.67
CA ASN A 24 -8.97 5.45 23.83
C ASN A 24 -8.43 4.01 23.85
N THR A 25 -9.31 3.01 23.80
CA THR A 25 -8.90 1.61 23.86
C THR A 25 -9.08 0.94 22.51
N LEU A 26 -8.01 0.31 22.03
CA LEU A 26 -8.09 -0.59 20.89
C LEU A 26 -8.78 -1.89 21.28
N LEU A 27 -9.65 -2.34 20.41
CA LEU A 27 -10.35 -3.61 20.56
C LEU A 27 -9.97 -4.51 19.37
N ASP A 28 -9.93 -5.81 19.61
CA ASP A 28 -9.82 -6.80 18.55
C ASP A 28 -11.11 -6.90 17.71
N GLN A 29 -11.11 -7.79 16.73
CA GLN A 29 -12.28 -8.01 15.87
C GLN A 29 -13.50 -8.52 16.66
N GLU A 30 -13.28 -9.10 17.84
CA GLU A 30 -14.32 -9.60 18.74
C GLU A 30 -14.80 -8.54 19.74
N GLY A 31 -14.24 -7.34 19.70
CA GLY A 31 -14.61 -6.24 20.59
C GLY A 31 -13.96 -6.29 21.97
N LYS A 32 -12.94 -7.12 22.18
CA LYS A 32 -12.18 -7.17 23.43
C LYS A 32 -11.04 -6.14 23.41
N ALA A 33 -10.80 -5.52 24.57
CA ALA A 33 -9.67 -4.62 24.74
C ALA A 33 -8.34 -5.40 24.62
N ILE A 34 -7.49 -4.92 23.74
CA ILE A 34 -6.18 -5.53 23.52
C ILE A 34 -5.18 -5.01 24.54
N ALA A 35 -4.44 -5.93 25.15
CA ALA A 35 -3.35 -5.58 26.06
C ALA A 35 -2.21 -4.94 25.26
N ASP A 36 -1.55 -3.93 25.83
CA ASP A 36 -0.33 -3.37 25.24
C ASP A 36 0.76 -4.45 25.19
N PRO A 37 1.29 -4.79 24.00
CA PRO A 37 2.36 -5.78 23.90
C PRO A 37 3.63 -5.44 24.68
N ALA A 38 3.86 -4.15 24.96
CA ALA A 38 4.99 -3.69 25.76
C ALA A 38 4.72 -3.79 27.27
N ASP A 39 3.45 -3.66 27.67
CA ASP A 39 2.99 -3.79 29.07
C ASP A 39 1.60 -4.46 29.08
N PRO A 40 1.54 -5.79 29.26
CA PRO A 40 0.26 -6.53 29.25
C PRO A 40 -0.73 -6.13 30.34
N SER A 41 -0.31 -5.39 31.35
CA SER A 41 -1.21 -4.84 32.38
C SER A 41 -1.96 -3.60 31.89
N GLN A 42 -1.53 -3.01 30.78
CA GLN A 42 -2.13 -1.85 30.15
C GLN A 42 -2.95 -2.29 28.92
N LYS A 43 -3.92 -1.46 28.56
CA LYS A 43 -4.63 -1.62 27.31
C LYS A 43 -3.92 -0.86 26.20
N LEU A 44 -3.81 -1.45 25.03
CA LEU A 44 -3.25 -0.76 23.88
C LEU A 44 -4.17 0.40 23.48
N ALA A 45 -3.60 1.59 23.38
CA ALA A 45 -4.31 2.81 23.01
C ALA A 45 -3.64 3.50 21.82
N LEU A 46 -4.44 4.17 21.01
CA LEU A 46 -3.95 4.97 19.88
C LEU A 46 -3.41 6.36 20.27
N GLY A 47 -3.30 6.65 21.55
CA GLY A 47 -2.88 7.97 22.00
C GLY A 47 -3.90 9.08 21.76
N GLY A 48 -5.17 8.72 21.66
CA GLY A 48 -6.30 9.61 21.42
C GLY A 48 -7.57 8.82 21.12
N ASP A 49 -8.63 9.51 20.72
CA ASP A 49 -9.88 8.86 20.30
C ASP A 49 -9.66 8.01 19.04
N PRO A 50 -9.80 6.67 19.09
CA PRO A 50 -9.68 5.81 17.91
C PRO A 50 -10.75 6.08 16.85
N ASN A 51 -11.78 6.86 17.18
CA ASN A 51 -12.80 7.30 16.22
C ASN A 51 -12.42 8.63 15.51
N THR A 52 -11.27 9.20 15.77
CA THR A 52 -10.83 10.46 15.13
C THR A 52 -10.40 10.31 13.69
N GLY A 53 -10.41 9.11 13.17
CA GLY A 53 -10.27 8.91 11.75
C GLY A 53 -8.86 8.61 11.28
N TYR A 54 -8.70 8.78 9.99
CA TYR A 54 -7.54 8.35 9.23
C TYR A 54 -6.21 8.96 9.71
N GLU A 55 -6.19 10.25 10.05
CA GLU A 55 -4.96 10.96 10.42
C GLU A 55 -4.32 10.39 11.70
N LYS A 56 -5.14 10.08 12.69
CA LYS A 56 -4.64 9.51 13.96
C LYS A 56 -4.12 8.09 13.78
N TRP A 57 -4.83 7.28 13.01
CA TRP A 57 -4.37 5.96 12.63
C TRP A 57 -3.05 6.03 11.85
N ALA A 58 -2.95 6.89 10.85
CA ALA A 58 -1.75 7.08 10.04
C ALA A 58 -0.56 7.58 10.89
N GLU A 59 -0.81 8.49 11.83
CA GLU A 59 0.20 8.98 12.75
C GLU A 59 0.72 7.88 13.67
N TYR A 60 -0.17 7.07 14.25
CA TYR A 60 0.20 5.94 15.10
C TYR A 60 1.02 4.91 14.31
N TRP A 61 0.53 4.50 13.14
CA TRP A 61 1.24 3.55 12.29
C TRP A 61 2.65 4.03 11.96
N ARG A 62 2.80 5.30 11.60
CA ARG A 62 4.10 5.88 11.24
C ARG A 62 5.02 6.07 12.45
N LYS A 63 4.51 6.68 13.53
CA LYS A 63 5.37 7.13 14.66
C LYS A 63 5.57 6.08 15.74
N VAL A 64 4.68 5.13 15.86
CA VAL A 64 4.70 4.14 16.94
C VAL A 64 4.93 2.74 16.38
N HIS A 65 4.02 2.23 15.57
CA HIS A 65 4.07 0.86 15.07
C HIS A 65 5.30 0.60 14.17
N GLY A 66 5.60 1.48 13.24
CA GLY A 66 6.77 1.34 12.37
C GLY A 66 8.09 1.20 13.14
N PRO A 67 8.43 2.11 14.07
CA PRO A 67 9.57 1.96 14.96
C PRO A 67 9.53 0.68 15.80
N ARG A 68 8.38 0.31 16.36
CA ARG A 68 8.24 -0.94 17.14
C ARG A 68 8.56 -2.17 16.30
N PHE A 69 8.08 -2.22 15.07
CA PHE A 69 8.41 -3.30 14.13
C PHE A 69 9.93 -3.42 13.96
N ILE A 70 10.65 -2.31 13.79
CA ILE A 70 12.10 -2.29 13.64
C ILE A 70 12.79 -2.74 14.92
N TYR A 71 12.39 -2.19 16.07
CA TYR A 71 12.99 -2.56 17.38
C TYR A 71 12.70 -4.01 17.78
N ALA A 72 11.57 -4.56 17.43
CA ALA A 72 11.26 -5.96 17.68
C ALA A 72 12.24 -6.91 16.97
N GLN A 73 12.76 -6.49 15.82
CA GLN A 73 13.76 -7.26 15.07
C GLN A 73 15.20 -7.03 15.54
N ASP A 74 15.50 -5.85 16.06
CA ASP A 74 16.90 -5.41 16.34
C ASP A 74 17.52 -6.11 17.54
N THR A 75 16.73 -6.68 18.42
CA THR A 75 17.20 -7.27 19.68
C THR A 75 17.60 -8.73 19.56
N GLU A 76 17.40 -9.37 18.42
CA GLU A 76 17.77 -10.76 18.19
C GLU A 76 18.80 -10.88 17.07
N GLU A 77 20.10 -10.88 17.45
CA GLU A 77 21.22 -11.31 16.61
C GLU A 77 21.34 -10.64 15.22
N GLY A 78 20.86 -9.40 15.08
CA GLY A 78 21.01 -8.65 13.85
C GLY A 78 20.15 -9.16 12.68
N LYS A 79 19.07 -9.87 12.96
CA LYS A 79 18.14 -10.39 11.94
C LYS A 79 17.41 -9.31 11.15
N ILE A 80 17.39 -8.08 11.64
CA ILE A 80 16.97 -6.92 10.85
C ILE A 80 17.76 -6.76 9.54
N ARG A 81 18.96 -7.37 9.44
CA ARG A 81 19.73 -7.37 8.19
C ARG A 81 18.96 -8.00 7.01
N HIS A 82 18.04 -8.89 7.30
CA HIS A 82 17.23 -9.54 6.29
C HIS A 82 16.17 -8.61 5.68
N LEU A 83 15.77 -7.55 6.41
CA LEU A 83 14.88 -6.53 5.88
C LEU A 83 15.70 -5.47 5.12
N ALA A 84 15.61 -5.50 3.81
CA ALA A 84 16.34 -4.56 2.95
C ALA A 84 15.67 -3.19 2.87
N ARG A 85 14.32 -3.15 2.84
CA ARG A 85 13.53 -1.92 2.77
C ARG A 85 12.21 -2.09 3.50
N TYR A 86 11.78 -1.03 4.18
CA TYR A 86 10.44 -0.87 4.70
C TYR A 86 9.91 0.52 4.41
N ASP A 87 8.87 0.57 3.60
CA ASP A 87 8.11 1.78 3.35
C ASP A 87 6.68 1.62 3.89
N GLN A 88 6.15 2.68 4.44
CA GLN A 88 4.73 2.83 4.74
C GLN A 88 4.10 3.74 3.69
N VAL A 89 3.18 3.20 2.93
CA VAL A 89 2.44 3.95 1.92
C VAL A 89 1.07 4.26 2.49
N HIS A 90 0.87 5.51 2.87
CA HIS A 90 -0.38 5.99 3.45
C HIS A 90 -1.26 6.55 2.35
N ARG A 91 -2.41 5.92 2.09
CA ARG A 91 -3.34 6.44 1.09
C ARG A 91 -3.74 7.87 1.43
N ILE A 92 -3.75 8.73 0.45
CA ILE A 92 -4.30 10.08 0.59
C ILE A 92 -5.81 9.93 0.64
N SER A 93 -6.39 10.09 1.84
CA SER A 93 -7.78 9.75 2.13
C SER A 93 -8.78 10.55 1.33
N ALA A 94 -8.46 11.79 1.04
CA ALA A 94 -9.29 12.65 0.23
C ALA A 94 -8.97 12.55 -1.26
N GLY A 95 -7.86 11.94 -1.64
CA GLY A 95 -7.41 11.88 -3.02
C GLY A 95 -7.50 13.26 -3.69
N PRO A 96 -7.03 13.48 -4.86
CA PRO A 96 -7.32 14.72 -5.58
C PRO A 96 -8.81 14.84 -5.92
N THR A 97 -9.65 13.96 -5.41
CA THR A 97 -10.87 13.65 -6.09
C THR A 97 -12.12 14.23 -5.55
N HIS A 98 -12.33 14.42 -4.27
CA HIS A 98 -13.74 14.63 -3.98
C HIS A 98 -14.09 15.42 -2.75
N PHE A 99 -13.15 15.70 -1.90
CA PHE A 99 -13.53 16.30 -0.64
C PHE A 99 -12.71 17.51 -0.32
N THR A 100 -13.27 18.61 -0.72
CA THR A 100 -13.07 19.80 0.06
C THR A 100 -13.94 19.65 1.31
N PRO A 101 -13.37 19.66 2.51
CA PRO A 101 -14.18 19.70 3.73
C PRO A 101 -15.05 20.97 3.74
N PRO A 102 -16.20 20.96 4.43
CA PRO A 102 -17.00 22.17 4.57
C PRO A 102 -16.13 23.37 4.95
N PRO A 103 -16.35 24.55 4.39
CA PRO A 103 -17.52 24.96 3.59
C PRO A 103 -17.44 24.66 2.08
N TYR A 104 -16.54 23.84 1.65
CA TYR A 104 -16.34 23.55 0.23
C TYR A 104 -17.41 22.60 -0.28
N VAL A 105 -18.10 23.02 -1.31
CA VAL A 105 -19.04 22.19 -2.05
C VAL A 105 -18.23 21.46 -3.12
N ALA A 106 -18.41 20.17 -3.23
CA ALA A 106 -17.80 19.41 -4.32
C ALA A 106 -18.22 20.05 -5.66
N PRO A 107 -17.29 20.32 -6.57
CA PRO A 107 -17.63 20.90 -7.86
C PRO A 107 -18.52 19.92 -8.62
N THR A 108 -19.75 20.35 -8.89
CA THR A 108 -20.72 19.59 -9.66
C THR A 108 -21.14 20.38 -10.90
N ASP A 109 -21.48 19.65 -11.96
CA ASP A 109 -22.09 20.25 -13.13
C ASP A 109 -23.55 20.67 -12.87
N ALA A 110 -24.23 21.20 -13.90
CA ALA A 110 -25.62 21.65 -13.81
C ALA A 110 -26.61 20.50 -13.49
N ASN A 111 -26.22 19.25 -13.66
CA ASN A 111 -27.03 18.05 -13.36
C ASN A 111 -26.76 17.51 -11.95
N GLY A 112 -25.83 18.12 -11.21
CA GLY A 112 -25.39 17.64 -9.91
C GLY A 112 -24.35 16.52 -9.97
N GLU A 113 -23.83 16.20 -11.15
CA GLU A 113 -22.73 15.27 -11.31
C GLU A 113 -21.40 15.93 -10.93
N LEU A 114 -20.53 15.18 -10.26
CA LEU A 114 -19.21 15.67 -9.92
C LEU A 114 -18.39 15.91 -11.18
N TYR A 115 -17.71 17.07 -11.25
CA TYR A 115 -16.70 17.25 -12.28
C TYR A 115 -15.65 16.16 -12.20
N ASP A 116 -15.20 15.72 -13.37
CA ASP A 116 -14.06 14.84 -13.47
C ASP A 116 -12.86 15.51 -12.78
N THR A 117 -12.44 14.89 -11.72
CA THR A 117 -11.16 15.19 -11.09
C THR A 117 -10.11 14.28 -11.69
N VAL A 118 -8.85 14.48 -11.36
CA VAL A 118 -7.77 13.67 -11.90
C VAL A 118 -8.02 12.17 -11.70
N ILE A 119 -8.52 11.78 -10.54
CA ILE A 119 -8.91 10.38 -10.29
C ILE A 119 -10.30 10.10 -10.84
N GLY A 120 -11.12 11.10 -11.09
CA GLY A 120 -12.38 10.99 -11.82
C GLY A 120 -12.22 10.59 -13.28
N HIS A 121 -11.01 10.70 -13.85
CA HIS A 121 -10.68 10.13 -15.15
C HIS A 121 -10.58 8.59 -15.13
N ILE A 122 -10.75 7.97 -13.95
CA ILE A 122 -10.77 6.53 -13.80
C ILE A 122 -12.13 6.09 -13.21
N PRO A 123 -13.27 6.44 -13.86
CA PRO A 123 -14.59 6.26 -13.27
C PRO A 123 -15.01 4.79 -13.14
N GLU A 124 -14.34 3.91 -13.84
CA GLU A 124 -14.63 2.48 -13.85
C GLU A 124 -13.92 1.72 -12.72
N TYR A 125 -12.95 2.35 -12.06
CA TYR A 125 -12.22 1.69 -11.00
C TYR A 125 -13.05 1.60 -9.72
N ARG A 126 -12.87 0.49 -9.07
CA ARG A 126 -13.47 0.23 -7.78
C ARG A 126 -12.96 1.22 -6.74
N ARG A 127 -13.86 1.68 -5.88
CA ARG A 127 -13.48 2.51 -4.74
C ARG A 127 -12.47 1.74 -3.86
N PRO A 128 -11.35 2.35 -3.47
CA PRO A 128 -10.34 1.68 -2.68
C PRO A 128 -10.86 1.19 -1.32
N ASP A 129 -10.61 -0.08 -1.02
CA ASP A 129 -10.91 -0.69 0.27
C ASP A 129 -9.78 -0.48 1.28
N TRP A 130 -8.60 -0.13 0.79
CA TRP A 130 -7.38 -0.06 1.60
C TRP A 130 -7.03 1.38 1.98
N ASP A 131 -6.58 1.55 3.22
CA ASP A 131 -6.11 2.84 3.76
C ASP A 131 -4.60 3.02 3.62
N GLY A 132 -3.88 1.95 3.30
CA GLY A 132 -2.46 2.00 3.07
C GLY A 132 -1.85 0.66 2.70
N MET A 133 -0.52 0.67 2.53
CA MET A 133 0.25 -0.52 2.21
C MET A 133 1.60 -0.49 2.94
N ALA A 134 1.92 -1.54 3.68
CA ALA A 134 3.28 -1.78 4.14
C ALA A 134 4.06 -2.48 3.04
N TYR A 135 5.15 -1.87 2.58
CA TYR A 135 6.04 -2.42 1.58
C TYR A 135 7.33 -2.89 2.24
N LEU A 136 7.49 -4.18 2.38
CA LEU A 136 8.65 -4.81 3.02
C LEU A 136 9.44 -5.59 1.96
N ALA A 137 10.67 -5.15 1.67
CA ALA A 137 11.51 -5.81 0.67
C ALA A 137 12.64 -6.61 1.33
N PHE A 138 12.88 -7.78 0.75
CA PHE A 138 13.87 -8.75 1.18
C PHE A 138 14.72 -9.18 -0.02
N ASN A 139 15.98 -9.55 0.22
CA ASN A 139 16.83 -10.04 -0.87
C ASN A 139 16.33 -11.39 -1.40
N THR A 140 15.86 -12.26 -0.50
CA THR A 140 15.40 -13.62 -0.81
C THR A 140 14.08 -13.95 -0.10
N PRO A 141 13.36 -15.00 -0.53
CA PRO A 141 12.21 -15.52 0.21
C PRO A 141 12.57 -16.04 1.62
N ASP A 142 13.78 -16.53 1.79
CA ASP A 142 14.23 -17.03 3.10
C ASP A 142 14.50 -15.91 4.08
N ASP A 143 14.92 -14.74 3.62
CA ASP A 143 15.01 -13.53 4.45
C ASP A 143 13.63 -13.11 4.95
N LEU A 144 12.60 -13.18 4.12
CA LEU A 144 11.22 -12.95 4.52
C LEU A 144 10.80 -13.92 5.64
N LYS A 145 11.04 -15.20 5.47
CA LYS A 145 10.75 -16.23 6.48
C LYS A 145 11.53 -15.99 7.77
N ALA A 146 12.81 -15.63 7.67
CA ALA A 146 13.66 -15.35 8.82
C ALA A 146 13.13 -14.17 9.67
N VAL A 147 12.64 -13.11 9.05
CA VAL A 147 12.03 -11.98 9.75
C VAL A 147 10.74 -12.42 10.46
N PHE A 148 9.80 -13.04 9.75
CA PHE A 148 8.49 -13.39 10.31
C PHE A 148 8.49 -14.62 11.23
N SER A 149 9.58 -15.37 11.30
CA SER A 149 9.77 -16.44 12.29
C SER A 149 10.20 -15.93 13.69
N GLN A 150 10.55 -14.66 13.83
CA GLN A 150 11.04 -14.12 15.09
C GLN A 150 9.94 -14.09 16.17
N GLU A 151 10.28 -14.56 17.37
CA GLU A 151 9.33 -14.66 18.48
C GLU A 151 8.76 -13.29 18.87
N LYS A 152 9.60 -12.28 18.98
CA LYS A 152 9.14 -10.92 19.32
C LYS A 152 8.18 -10.34 18.30
N LEU A 153 8.40 -10.62 17.03
CA LEU A 153 7.49 -10.17 15.97
C LEU A 153 6.13 -10.82 16.16
N ARG A 154 6.10 -12.14 16.36
CA ARG A 154 4.85 -12.88 16.56
C ARG A 154 4.12 -12.51 17.85
N THR A 155 4.85 -12.24 18.93
CA THR A 155 4.26 -12.01 20.26
C THR A 155 3.99 -10.54 20.58
N LYS A 156 4.61 -9.59 19.84
CA LYS A 156 4.49 -8.16 20.09
C LYS A 156 3.85 -7.40 18.93
N ILE A 157 4.28 -7.68 17.70
CA ILE A 157 3.85 -6.92 16.52
C ILE A 157 2.57 -7.48 15.95
N VAL A 158 2.46 -8.79 15.76
CA VAL A 158 1.23 -9.40 15.22
C VAL A 158 -0.02 -9.08 16.05
N PRO A 159 0.00 -9.13 17.40
CA PRO A 159 -1.15 -8.68 18.18
C PRO A 159 -1.45 -7.18 18.02
N GLU A 160 -0.42 -6.34 17.85
CA GLU A 160 -0.60 -4.92 17.56
C GLU A 160 -1.22 -4.72 16.17
N ASP A 161 -0.78 -5.48 15.15
CA ASP A 161 -1.38 -5.46 13.82
C ASP A 161 -2.88 -5.75 13.88
N GLN A 162 -3.27 -6.77 14.62
CA GLN A 162 -4.69 -7.13 14.81
C GLN A 162 -5.50 -6.04 15.51
N ALA A 163 -4.83 -5.20 16.28
CA ALA A 163 -5.44 -4.08 16.98
C ALA A 163 -5.69 -2.86 16.10
N ILE A 164 -4.69 -2.47 15.33
CA ILE A 164 -4.69 -1.23 14.55
C ILE A 164 -5.22 -1.40 13.13
N PHE A 165 -5.22 -2.61 12.61
CA PHE A 165 -5.75 -2.92 11.29
C PHE A 165 -7.02 -3.78 11.42
N ARG A 166 -8.10 -3.33 10.82
CA ARG A 166 -9.30 -4.15 10.67
C ARG A 166 -9.03 -5.33 9.74
N GLU A 167 -8.26 -5.08 8.71
CA GLU A 167 -7.87 -6.06 7.71
C GLU A 167 -6.43 -5.82 7.29
N LEU A 168 -5.68 -6.90 7.20
CA LEU A 168 -4.32 -6.94 6.70
C LEU A 168 -4.22 -8.08 5.69
N ALA A 169 -4.12 -7.72 4.40
CA ALA A 169 -4.04 -8.68 3.31
C ALA A 169 -2.62 -8.72 2.74
N PRO A 170 -1.82 -9.74 3.05
CA PRO A 170 -0.46 -9.86 2.55
C PRO A 170 -0.44 -10.30 1.09
N VAL A 171 0.43 -9.69 0.30
CA VAL A 171 0.76 -10.06 -1.08
C VAL A 171 2.25 -10.35 -1.13
N VAL A 172 2.62 -11.60 -1.25
CA VAL A 172 4.02 -11.99 -1.48
C VAL A 172 4.32 -11.87 -2.96
N ALA A 173 5.30 -11.05 -3.33
CA ALA A 173 5.54 -10.72 -4.72
C ALA A 173 7.03 -10.74 -5.11
N THR A 174 7.28 -10.96 -6.40
CA THR A 174 8.55 -10.61 -7.04
C THR A 174 8.50 -9.15 -7.49
N GLU A 175 9.52 -8.40 -7.13
CA GLU A 175 9.69 -7.01 -7.57
C GLU A 175 10.40 -6.95 -8.91
N HIS A 176 9.80 -6.26 -9.87
CA HIS A 176 10.40 -5.88 -11.14
C HIS A 176 10.51 -4.35 -11.22
N ILE A 177 11.73 -3.83 -11.22
CA ILE A 177 11.99 -2.40 -11.38
C ILE A 177 12.03 -2.10 -12.88
N ILE A 178 11.00 -1.42 -13.38
CA ILE A 178 10.86 -1.07 -14.79
C ILE A 178 11.56 0.26 -15.08
N LEU A 179 11.32 1.26 -14.23
CA LEU A 179 11.99 2.55 -14.26
C LEU A 179 12.62 2.80 -12.88
N PRO A 180 13.95 2.82 -12.74
CA PRO A 180 14.60 3.04 -11.46
C PRO A 180 14.52 4.51 -11.05
N SER A 181 14.36 4.78 -9.74
CA SER A 181 14.43 6.12 -9.18
C SER A 181 15.88 6.60 -9.10
N ALA A 182 16.13 7.79 -9.59
CA ALA A 182 17.45 8.42 -9.47
C ALA A 182 17.75 8.93 -8.06
N THR A 183 16.73 9.33 -7.30
CA THR A 183 16.85 9.91 -5.96
C THR A 183 16.42 8.97 -4.85
N GLN A 184 15.62 7.98 -5.19
CA GLN A 184 15.02 7.00 -4.27
C GLN A 184 14.16 7.61 -3.14
N ARG A 185 13.87 8.88 -3.27
CA ARG A 185 12.95 9.63 -2.42
C ARG A 185 11.72 9.92 -3.26
N ASP A 186 10.76 9.04 -3.14
CA ASP A 186 9.53 9.06 -3.92
C ASP A 186 8.38 9.44 -2.97
N PRO A 187 8.05 10.73 -2.81
CA PRO A 187 7.09 11.16 -1.79
C PRO A 187 5.66 10.80 -2.11
N ILE A 188 5.32 10.76 -3.40
CA ILE A 188 3.95 10.47 -3.86
C ILE A 188 3.98 9.21 -4.71
N LEU A 189 3.09 8.28 -4.38
CA LEU A 189 2.92 7.04 -5.13
C LEU A 189 1.51 6.99 -5.72
N LEU A 190 1.41 6.56 -6.97
CA LEU A 190 0.20 5.99 -7.55
C LEU A 190 0.32 4.46 -7.40
N VAL A 191 -0.61 3.90 -6.67
CA VAL A 191 -0.71 2.45 -6.43
C VAL A 191 -1.90 1.91 -7.20
N LYS A 192 -1.67 0.87 -7.99
CA LYS A 192 -2.72 0.18 -8.72
C LYS A 192 -2.68 -1.31 -8.33
N ILE A 193 -3.77 -1.80 -7.80
CA ILE A 193 -3.93 -3.20 -7.39
C ILE A 193 -4.69 -3.91 -8.49
N HIS A 194 -3.99 -4.75 -9.25
CA HIS A 194 -4.51 -5.37 -10.45
C HIS A 194 -5.16 -6.72 -10.17
N ARG A 195 -6.31 -6.90 -10.80
CA ARG A 195 -6.95 -8.19 -11.03
C ARG A 195 -7.02 -8.39 -12.53
N ARG A 196 -6.55 -9.54 -13.00
CA ARG A 196 -6.51 -9.87 -14.43
C ARG A 196 -7.90 -9.94 -15.05
N GLN A 197 -7.96 -9.81 -16.36
CA GLN A 197 -9.17 -10.07 -17.13
C GLN A 197 -9.64 -11.52 -16.97
N GLU A 198 -10.94 -11.72 -17.02
CA GLU A 198 -11.55 -13.05 -17.02
C GLU A 198 -11.01 -13.91 -18.18
N GLY A 199 -10.75 -15.17 -17.92
CA GLY A 199 -10.22 -16.11 -18.91
C GLY A 199 -8.70 -16.07 -19.10
N MET A 200 -7.99 -15.13 -18.45
CA MET A 200 -6.53 -15.05 -18.46
C MET A 200 -5.95 -15.76 -17.22
N SER A 201 -4.87 -16.51 -17.34
CA SER A 201 -4.14 -17.01 -16.19
C SER A 201 -3.31 -15.89 -15.53
N ARG A 202 -2.87 -16.11 -14.28
CA ARG A 202 -1.98 -15.15 -13.59
C ARG A 202 -0.64 -15.01 -14.33
N GLU A 203 -0.11 -16.12 -14.82
CA GLU A 203 1.15 -16.16 -15.55
C GLU A 203 1.05 -15.40 -16.87
N GLU A 204 -0.04 -15.58 -17.62
CA GLU A 204 -0.29 -14.84 -18.87
C GLU A 204 -0.41 -13.34 -18.61
N PHE A 205 -1.14 -12.94 -17.55
CA PHE A 205 -1.23 -11.54 -17.13
C PHE A 205 0.16 -10.98 -16.81
N GLN A 206 0.93 -11.65 -15.96
CA GLN A 206 2.22 -11.18 -15.50
C GLN A 206 3.25 -11.09 -16.63
N GLU A 207 3.27 -12.07 -17.54
CA GLU A 207 4.17 -12.06 -18.69
C GLU A 207 3.85 -10.91 -19.67
N ASP A 208 2.58 -10.73 -20.00
CA ASP A 208 2.13 -9.63 -20.87
C ASP A 208 2.39 -8.27 -20.23
N TRP A 209 2.11 -8.16 -18.92
CA TRP A 209 2.33 -6.95 -18.15
C TRP A 209 3.82 -6.56 -18.09
N LEU A 210 4.70 -7.55 -17.86
CA LEU A 210 6.14 -7.33 -17.80
C LEU A 210 6.74 -7.04 -19.19
N ARG A 211 6.30 -7.75 -20.23
CA ARG A 211 6.91 -7.68 -21.56
C ARG A 211 6.33 -6.58 -22.42
N LYS A 212 5.01 -6.57 -22.59
CA LYS A 212 4.37 -5.65 -23.53
C LYS A 212 4.02 -4.32 -22.87
N HIS A 213 3.27 -4.38 -21.77
CA HIS A 213 2.82 -3.18 -21.08
C HIS A 213 3.98 -2.33 -20.55
N ALA A 214 4.98 -2.95 -19.89
CA ALA A 214 6.15 -2.22 -19.41
C ALA A 214 6.92 -1.53 -20.55
N ASN A 215 7.10 -2.20 -21.68
CA ASN A 215 7.76 -1.61 -22.85
C ASN A 215 6.93 -0.46 -23.45
N LEU A 216 5.60 -0.56 -23.45
CA LEU A 216 4.74 0.55 -23.87
C LEU A 216 4.95 1.76 -22.94
N VAL A 217 4.92 1.57 -21.62
CA VAL A 217 5.15 2.65 -20.65
C VAL A 217 6.52 3.30 -20.88
N LEU A 218 7.57 2.50 -21.05
CA LEU A 218 8.93 2.99 -21.28
C LEU A 218 9.08 3.73 -22.63
N ALA A 219 8.23 3.45 -23.60
CA ALA A 219 8.25 4.15 -24.88
C ALA A 219 7.55 5.52 -24.83
N LYS A 220 6.85 5.84 -23.73
CA LYS A 220 6.05 7.06 -23.62
C LYS A 220 6.86 8.23 -23.03
N PRO A 221 6.99 9.35 -23.74
CA PRO A 221 7.69 10.54 -23.24
C PRO A 221 7.16 11.06 -21.90
N ALA A 222 5.83 11.02 -21.69
CA ALA A 222 5.22 11.46 -20.45
C ALA A 222 5.66 10.59 -19.24
N ALA A 223 5.88 9.30 -19.43
CA ALA A 223 6.40 8.44 -18.37
C ALA A 223 7.79 8.90 -17.90
N HIS A 224 8.69 9.23 -18.82
CA HIS A 224 10.02 9.73 -18.48
C HIS A 224 10.01 11.15 -17.90
N LYS A 225 9.03 11.96 -18.25
CA LYS A 225 8.90 13.32 -17.74
C LYS A 225 8.41 13.35 -16.29
N TYR A 226 7.36 12.60 -16.00
CA TYR A 226 6.63 12.72 -14.74
C TYR A 226 6.95 11.59 -13.74
N VAL A 227 7.07 10.34 -14.23
CA VAL A 227 7.29 9.18 -13.37
C VAL A 227 8.77 9.09 -12.96
N LYS A 228 9.02 9.10 -11.66
CA LYS A 228 10.37 9.00 -11.09
C LYS A 228 10.81 7.55 -10.88
N ARG A 229 9.86 6.67 -10.63
CA ARG A 229 10.08 5.24 -10.49
C ARG A 229 8.83 4.48 -10.95
N TYR A 230 9.04 3.36 -11.62
CA TYR A 230 7.97 2.42 -11.94
C TYR A 230 8.39 1.01 -11.54
N VAL A 231 7.59 0.38 -10.70
CA VAL A 231 7.78 -0.97 -10.20
C VAL A 231 6.51 -1.78 -10.44
N GLN A 232 6.69 -3.03 -10.83
CA GLN A 232 5.66 -4.05 -10.87
C GLN A 232 5.94 -5.08 -9.77
N LEU A 233 4.98 -5.32 -8.90
CA LEU A 233 5.00 -6.39 -7.93
C LEU A 233 4.14 -7.54 -8.46
N HIS A 234 4.76 -8.61 -8.89
CA HIS A 234 4.11 -9.80 -9.41
C HIS A 234 3.75 -10.73 -8.26
N ASN A 235 2.48 -10.92 -7.99
CA ASN A 235 2.01 -11.77 -6.90
C ASN A 235 2.43 -13.24 -7.15
N MET A 236 3.24 -13.78 -6.23
CA MET A 236 3.63 -15.17 -6.15
C MET A 236 2.98 -15.88 -4.96
N GLY A 237 2.09 -15.19 -4.28
CA GLY A 237 1.53 -15.62 -3.00
C GLY A 237 0.69 -16.89 -3.12
N PRO A 238 0.41 -17.48 -1.97
CA PRO A 238 -0.31 -18.72 -1.88
C PRO A 238 -1.70 -18.60 -2.49
N VAL A 239 -2.14 -19.66 -3.14
CA VAL A 239 -3.48 -19.75 -3.74
C VAL A 239 -4.45 -20.53 -2.86
N SER A 240 -3.93 -21.29 -1.88
CA SER A 240 -4.71 -22.19 -1.03
C SER A 240 -4.80 -21.69 0.40
N GLU A 241 -5.98 -21.80 0.97
CA GLU A 241 -6.21 -21.51 2.37
C GLU A 241 -5.32 -22.37 3.28
N GLY A 242 -4.83 -21.75 4.36
CA GLY A 242 -3.92 -22.41 5.33
C GLY A 242 -2.44 -22.32 4.99
N GLU A 243 -2.07 -21.85 3.80
CA GLU A 243 -0.68 -21.56 3.49
C GLU A 243 -0.22 -20.25 4.17
N PRO A 244 1.08 -20.15 4.55
CA PRO A 244 1.63 -18.91 5.12
C PRO A 244 1.39 -17.70 4.19
N PHE A 245 0.93 -16.59 4.76
CA PHE A 245 0.56 -15.37 4.04
C PHE A 245 -0.66 -15.50 3.10
N TRP A 246 -1.42 -16.57 3.20
CA TRP A 246 -2.70 -16.62 2.49
C TRP A 246 -3.73 -15.70 3.15
N HIS A 247 -4.48 -14.99 2.31
CA HIS A 247 -5.62 -14.18 2.75
C HIS A 247 -6.65 -14.11 1.62
N PRO A 248 -7.96 -14.21 1.90
CA PRO A 248 -8.97 -14.23 0.85
C PRO A 248 -8.97 -12.95 -0.01
N ALA A 249 -8.71 -11.80 0.58
CA ALA A 249 -8.66 -10.53 -0.16
C ALA A 249 -7.45 -10.44 -1.10
N SER A 250 -6.31 -11.06 -0.74
CA SER A 250 -5.09 -11.00 -1.58
C SER A 250 -4.98 -12.14 -2.60
N SER A 251 -5.70 -13.24 -2.41
CA SER A 251 -5.63 -14.40 -3.31
C SER A 251 -6.03 -14.09 -4.76
N GLY A 252 -6.96 -13.14 -4.93
CA GLY A 252 -7.41 -12.69 -6.26
C GLY A 252 -6.61 -11.52 -6.84
N ILE A 253 -5.58 -11.02 -6.14
CA ILE A 253 -4.70 -9.96 -6.65
C ILE A 253 -3.61 -10.60 -7.50
N ASP A 254 -3.39 -10.11 -8.71
CA ASP A 254 -2.40 -10.65 -9.65
C ASP A 254 -1.09 -9.85 -9.64
N GLY A 255 -1.17 -8.57 -9.28
CA GLY A 255 -0.01 -7.72 -9.12
C GLY A 255 -0.34 -6.33 -8.61
N ILE A 256 0.70 -5.57 -8.26
CA ILE A 256 0.56 -4.20 -7.80
C ILE A 256 1.54 -3.32 -8.58
N THR A 257 1.02 -2.30 -9.26
CA THR A 257 1.82 -1.22 -9.83
C THR A 257 2.15 -0.20 -8.75
N ILE A 258 3.40 0.25 -8.74
CA ILE A 258 3.84 1.42 -7.98
C ILE A 258 4.51 2.37 -8.96
N MET A 259 3.88 3.52 -9.19
CA MET A 259 4.49 4.64 -9.91
C MET A 259 4.73 5.77 -8.92
N ALA A 260 5.96 6.28 -8.90
CA ALA A 260 6.38 7.32 -7.98
C ALA A 260 6.53 8.66 -8.69
N PHE A 261 6.16 9.73 -8.01
CA PHE A 261 6.15 11.10 -8.51
C PHE A 261 6.79 12.05 -7.51
N ALA A 262 7.28 13.18 -7.99
CA ALA A 262 7.85 14.21 -7.13
C ALA A 262 6.80 14.96 -6.31
N ASN A 263 5.60 15.12 -6.86
CA ASN A 263 4.48 15.84 -6.25
C ASN A 263 3.15 15.40 -6.89
N MET A 264 2.01 15.88 -6.35
CA MET A 264 0.69 15.54 -6.86
C MET A 264 0.40 16.16 -8.23
N ASN A 265 0.93 17.34 -8.55
CA ASN A 265 0.73 17.94 -9.86
C ASN A 265 1.34 17.07 -10.96
N ASP A 266 2.51 16.44 -10.71
CA ASP A 266 3.09 15.50 -11.66
C ASP A 266 2.19 14.27 -11.89
N VAL A 267 1.46 13.80 -10.86
CA VAL A 267 0.44 12.75 -11.03
C VAL A 267 -0.66 13.24 -11.94
N GLU A 268 -1.21 14.41 -11.64
CA GLU A 268 -2.32 15.02 -12.38
C GLU A 268 -1.94 15.23 -13.85
N ASP A 269 -0.81 15.90 -14.06
CA ASP A 269 -0.30 16.15 -15.41
C ASP A 269 -0.08 14.85 -16.19
N PHE A 270 0.48 13.82 -15.54
CA PHE A 270 0.70 12.51 -16.18
C PHE A 270 -0.61 11.86 -16.62
N LEU A 271 -1.60 11.80 -15.72
CA LEU A 271 -2.90 11.18 -15.99
C LEU A 271 -3.69 11.92 -17.07
N MET A 272 -3.41 13.21 -17.30
CA MET A 272 -4.04 14.03 -18.34
C MET A 272 -3.40 13.92 -19.71
N THR A 273 -2.32 13.15 -19.86
CA THR A 273 -1.63 13.02 -21.16
C THR A 273 -2.29 11.99 -22.09
N ASP A 274 -2.16 12.20 -23.40
CA ASP A 274 -2.52 11.19 -24.39
C ASP A 274 -1.69 9.91 -24.22
N ASP A 275 -0.43 10.04 -23.81
CA ASP A 275 0.46 8.92 -23.49
C ASP A 275 -0.16 8.01 -22.40
N TYR A 276 -0.71 8.62 -21.33
CA TYR A 276 -1.37 7.85 -20.29
C TYR A 276 -2.65 7.18 -20.80
N SER A 277 -3.41 7.85 -21.62
CA SER A 277 -4.61 7.26 -22.22
C SER A 277 -4.30 5.98 -23.02
N GLU A 278 -3.17 5.97 -23.72
CA GLU A 278 -2.70 4.76 -24.42
C GLU A 278 -2.21 3.68 -23.46
N ILE A 279 -1.49 4.06 -22.39
CA ILE A 279 -1.05 3.15 -21.32
C ILE A 279 -2.27 2.50 -20.66
N GLU A 280 -3.26 3.30 -20.28
CA GLU A 280 -4.49 2.82 -19.66
C GLU A 280 -5.28 1.88 -20.57
N LYS A 281 -5.40 2.22 -21.84
CA LYS A 281 -6.06 1.36 -22.83
C LYS A 281 -5.39 -0.01 -22.94
N ASP A 282 -4.07 -0.06 -22.93
CA ASP A 282 -3.34 -1.34 -22.94
C ASP A 282 -3.49 -2.09 -21.61
N GLU A 283 -3.47 -1.37 -20.48
CA GLU A 283 -3.68 -1.96 -19.16
C GLU A 283 -5.05 -2.64 -19.05
N ARG A 284 -6.12 -2.00 -19.55
CA ARG A 284 -7.48 -2.56 -19.59
C ARG A 284 -7.60 -3.84 -20.44
N ARG A 285 -6.66 -4.09 -21.31
CA ARG A 285 -6.61 -5.34 -22.10
C ARG A 285 -6.26 -6.54 -21.23
N ILE A 286 -5.48 -6.34 -20.19
CA ILE A 286 -4.97 -7.39 -19.30
C ILE A 286 -5.57 -7.35 -17.89
N ALA A 287 -5.92 -6.18 -17.39
CA ALA A 287 -6.51 -5.99 -16.06
C ALA A 287 -7.98 -5.58 -16.16
N ASP A 288 -8.83 -6.15 -15.28
CA ASP A 288 -10.22 -5.75 -15.14
C ASP A 288 -10.32 -4.45 -14.31
N PRO A 289 -10.72 -3.32 -14.89
CA PRO A 289 -10.80 -2.06 -14.17
C PRO A 289 -11.86 -2.06 -13.06
N LYS A 290 -12.93 -2.85 -13.20
CA LYS A 290 -14.00 -2.92 -12.20
C LYS A 290 -13.61 -3.73 -10.97
N ALA A 291 -12.68 -4.67 -11.13
CA ALA A 291 -12.16 -5.48 -10.05
C ALA A 291 -10.86 -4.90 -9.45
N SER A 292 -10.16 -4.04 -10.19
CA SER A 292 -8.90 -3.40 -9.79
C SER A 292 -9.15 -2.13 -8.97
N GLU A 293 -8.14 -1.71 -8.21
CA GLU A 293 -8.22 -0.53 -7.34
C GLU A 293 -7.05 0.41 -7.63
N TYR A 294 -7.34 1.71 -7.62
CA TYR A 294 -6.34 2.76 -7.82
C TYR A 294 -6.45 3.81 -6.72
N TRP A 295 -5.30 4.22 -6.22
CA TRP A 295 -5.23 5.30 -5.24
C TRP A 295 -3.83 5.92 -5.18
N THR A 296 -3.76 7.13 -4.68
CA THR A 296 -2.50 7.82 -4.41
C THR A 296 -2.15 7.76 -2.93
N GLY A 297 -0.87 7.79 -2.62
CA GLY A 297 -0.40 7.72 -1.24
C GLY A 297 0.87 8.50 -0.99
N LEU A 298 1.04 8.88 0.27
CA LEU A 298 2.30 9.39 0.80
C LEU A 298 3.22 8.24 1.16
N ASN A 299 4.45 8.30 0.69
CA ASN A 299 5.46 7.30 0.97
C ASN A 299 6.37 7.73 2.12
N TYR A 300 6.37 6.96 3.20
CA TYR A 300 7.28 7.14 4.33
C TYR A 300 8.30 6.00 4.36
N ASN A 301 9.54 6.31 4.06
CA ASN A 301 10.63 5.36 4.15
C ASN A 301 11.06 5.19 5.61
N VAL A 302 10.84 4.01 6.16
CA VAL A 302 11.21 3.65 7.55
C VAL A 302 12.61 3.03 7.58
N VAL A 303 12.90 2.11 6.65
CA VAL A 303 14.21 1.49 6.46
C VAL A 303 14.54 1.46 4.98
N ASN A 304 15.74 1.87 4.62
CA ASN A 304 16.28 1.72 3.29
C ASN A 304 17.75 1.33 3.34
N ARG A 305 18.02 0.06 3.07
CA ARG A 305 19.37 -0.50 2.99
C ARG A 305 19.75 -0.91 1.57
N VAL A 306 18.78 -0.90 0.66
CA VAL A 306 19.00 -1.20 -0.76
C VAL A 306 19.85 -0.10 -1.38
N TYR A 307 19.67 1.11 -0.88
CA TYR A 307 20.34 2.28 -1.40
C TYR A 307 20.90 3.10 -0.24
N PRO A 308 22.07 2.79 0.25
CA PRO A 308 22.70 3.59 1.27
C PRO A 308 22.91 5.01 0.74
N GLU A 309 22.21 5.98 1.28
CA GLU A 309 22.21 7.39 0.85
C GLU A 309 23.62 8.02 0.82
N HIS A 310 24.55 7.40 1.49
CA HIS A 310 25.93 7.87 1.71
C HIS A 310 26.95 7.13 0.86
N ALA A 311 26.56 6.08 0.15
CA ALA A 311 27.49 5.35 -0.70
C ALA A 311 27.90 6.10 -1.98
N THR A 312 27.21 7.20 -2.28
CA THR A 312 27.32 7.90 -3.56
C THR A 312 27.94 9.29 -3.46
N ILE A 313 28.22 9.78 -2.27
CA ILE A 313 28.84 11.10 -2.11
C ILE A 313 30.18 10.90 -1.41
N ARG A 314 31.14 10.49 -2.18
CA ARG A 314 32.56 10.70 -1.93
C ARG A 314 33.24 11.20 -3.18
#